data_d89a5763f1404c8de14944e140c69461
#
_entry.id   d89a5763f1404c8de14944e140c69461
#
_cell.length_a   1.000
_cell.length_b   1.000
_cell.length_c   1.000
_cell.angle_alpha   90.00
_cell.angle_beta   90.00
_cell.angle_gamma   90.00
#
_symmetry.space_group_name_H-M   'P 1'
#
loop_
_entity.id
_entity.type
_entity.pdbx_description
1 polymer ?
#
loop_
_entity_poly.entity_id
_entity_poly.type
_entity_poly.pdbx_seq_one_letter_code
_entity_poly.pdbx_strand_id
1 'polypeptide(L)'
;YPLMQLIIRDLIYRSPLNKKNVSYLATNIMNNAEMLFLKNEKTNIGKAVKRYNKCIEDSHLSIRNDGDLRRYFTQIYCEVQKEIQDQGIYALVRQDLLNEDFIQRELKNTIINKCCQMGLEAVKVDREVALQDNKRTDILIRYGMCNPIMIELKLLHNNEIQQNSKRHKYKEKFIQYINATNPCLSVFWVFDVHKGGNYSKFDELKEEYKDLHYTLVLLTDCKCSSIETGIGKNNS
;
A
#
# COMPACT_ATOMS: atom_id res chain seq x y z
N TYR A 1 -23.51 3.22 -15.97
CA TYR A 1 -23.21 3.17 -14.53
C TYR A 1 -21.79 3.66 -14.20
N PRO A 2 -20.74 3.34 -14.96
CA PRO A 2 -19.42 3.96 -14.78
C PRO A 2 -19.48 5.49 -14.83
N LEU A 3 -20.35 6.05 -15.67
CA LEU A 3 -20.54 7.49 -15.78
C LEU A 3 -21.17 8.09 -14.51
N MET A 4 -22.15 7.40 -13.91
CA MET A 4 -22.76 7.85 -12.63
C MET A 4 -21.76 7.76 -11.48
N GLN A 5 -20.97 6.69 -11.41
CA GLN A 5 -19.90 6.59 -10.41
C GLN A 5 -18.83 7.67 -10.59
N LEU A 6 -18.47 8.00 -11.83
CA LEU A 6 -17.58 9.12 -12.15
C LEU A 6 -18.18 10.48 -11.72
N ILE A 7 -19.47 10.71 -11.99
CA ILE A 7 -20.16 11.95 -11.60
C ILE A 7 -20.26 12.08 -10.08
N ILE A 8 -20.67 11.01 -9.39
CA ILE A 8 -20.76 10.99 -7.92
C ILE A 8 -19.38 11.19 -7.32
N ARG A 9 -18.35 10.54 -7.85
CA ARG A 9 -16.97 10.67 -7.43
C ARG A 9 -16.47 12.10 -7.63
N ASP A 10 -16.75 12.73 -8.78
CA ASP A 10 -16.34 14.10 -9.07
C ASP A 10 -17.06 15.10 -8.17
N LEU A 11 -18.34 14.90 -7.89
CA LEU A 11 -19.11 15.68 -6.92
C LEU A 11 -18.57 15.57 -5.50
N ILE A 12 -18.17 14.36 -5.08
CA ILE A 12 -17.56 14.11 -3.77
C ILE A 12 -16.21 14.83 -3.64
N TYR A 13 -15.37 14.77 -4.70
CA TYR A 13 -14.04 15.39 -4.68
C TYR A 13 -14.07 16.92 -4.76
N ARG A 14 -15.07 17.49 -5.44
CA ARG A 14 -15.17 18.95 -5.64
C ARG A 14 -16.08 19.66 -4.63
N SER A 15 -16.81 18.90 -3.83
CA SER A 15 -17.76 19.49 -2.89
C SER A 15 -17.05 20.05 -1.66
N PRO A 16 -17.31 21.31 -1.26
CA PRO A 16 -16.87 21.88 0.00
C PRO A 16 -17.63 21.33 1.22
N LEU A 17 -18.58 20.40 1.01
CA LEU A 17 -19.41 19.82 2.06
C LEU A 17 -18.62 18.87 2.95
N ASN A 18 -19.02 18.82 4.23
CA ASN A 18 -18.46 17.89 5.21
C ASN A 18 -18.53 16.45 4.69
N LYS A 19 -17.40 15.71 4.74
CA LYS A 19 -17.25 14.32 4.25
C LYS A 19 -18.39 13.38 4.67
N LYS A 20 -18.96 13.53 5.87
CA LYS A 20 -20.10 12.73 6.35
C LYS A 20 -21.37 12.98 5.55
N ASN A 21 -21.67 14.24 5.22
CA ASN A 21 -22.88 14.60 4.49
C ASN A 21 -22.79 14.19 3.02
N VAL A 22 -21.59 14.24 2.44
CA VAL A 22 -21.34 13.79 1.07
C VAL A 22 -21.45 12.28 0.95
N SER A 23 -20.91 11.53 1.92
CA SER A 23 -21.04 10.06 1.97
C SER A 23 -22.50 9.64 2.12
N TYR A 24 -23.26 10.30 2.99
CA TYR A 24 -24.70 10.04 3.17
C TYR A 24 -25.49 10.35 1.90
N LEU A 25 -25.21 11.47 1.25
CA LEU A 25 -25.87 11.86 -0.01
C LEU A 25 -25.54 10.88 -1.14
N ALA A 26 -24.27 10.48 -1.28
CA ALA A 26 -23.84 9.50 -2.26
C ALA A 26 -24.51 8.14 -2.03
N THR A 27 -24.60 7.68 -0.78
CA THR A 27 -25.28 6.42 -0.43
C THR A 27 -26.78 6.50 -0.75
N ASN A 28 -27.43 7.61 -0.45
CA ASN A 28 -28.86 7.79 -0.78
C ASN A 28 -29.11 7.87 -2.29
N ILE A 29 -28.26 8.55 -3.05
CA ILE A 29 -28.36 8.59 -4.51
C ILE A 29 -28.15 7.19 -5.09
N MET A 30 -27.17 6.43 -4.59
CA MET A 30 -26.92 5.06 -5.03
C MET A 30 -28.09 4.14 -4.71
N ASN A 31 -28.61 4.17 -3.48
CA ASN A 31 -29.76 3.36 -3.07
C ASN A 31 -31.04 3.71 -3.85
N ASN A 32 -31.29 5.00 -4.11
CA ASN A 32 -32.44 5.42 -4.91
C ASN A 32 -32.30 5.06 -6.39
N ALA A 33 -31.09 5.17 -6.94
CA ALA A 33 -30.79 4.72 -8.29
C ALA A 33 -30.97 3.19 -8.40
N GLU A 34 -30.47 2.45 -7.42
CA GLU A 34 -30.63 0.99 -7.34
C GLU A 34 -32.09 0.59 -7.26
N MET A 35 -32.90 1.25 -6.42
CA MET A 35 -34.36 1.05 -6.34
C MET A 35 -35.09 1.36 -7.65
N LEU A 36 -34.73 2.44 -8.34
CA LEU A 36 -35.32 2.81 -9.63
C LEU A 36 -34.96 1.82 -10.74
N PHE A 37 -33.78 1.25 -10.71
CA PHE A 37 -33.28 0.30 -11.72
C PHE A 37 -33.75 -1.13 -11.43
N LEU A 38 -33.85 -1.55 -10.15
CA LEU A 38 -34.36 -2.86 -9.76
C LEU A 38 -35.85 -3.03 -10.11
N LYS A 39 -36.64 -1.96 -10.06
CA LYS A 39 -38.03 -2.00 -10.51
C LYS A 39 -38.21 -2.29 -12.01
N ASN A 40 -37.15 -2.15 -12.81
CA ASN A 40 -37.14 -2.38 -14.26
C ASN A 40 -36.20 -3.50 -14.69
N GLU A 41 -36.22 -4.66 -13.99
CA GLU A 41 -35.40 -5.85 -14.32
C GLU A 41 -35.50 -6.33 -15.77
N LYS A 42 -36.59 -5.95 -16.47
CA LYS A 42 -36.82 -6.32 -17.88
C LYS A 42 -36.03 -5.48 -18.87
N THR A 43 -35.46 -4.36 -18.45
CA THR A 43 -34.63 -3.50 -19.30
C THR A 43 -33.20 -4.03 -19.45
N ASN A 44 -32.55 -3.74 -20.58
CA ASN A 44 -31.14 -4.10 -20.78
C ASN A 44 -30.21 -3.49 -19.72
N ILE A 45 -30.60 -2.33 -19.17
CA ILE A 45 -29.87 -1.64 -18.10
C ILE A 45 -30.06 -2.42 -16.78
N GLY A 46 -31.25 -2.85 -16.41
CA GLY A 46 -31.50 -3.65 -15.21
C GLY A 46 -30.75 -4.98 -15.24
N LYS A 47 -30.67 -5.63 -16.39
CA LYS A 47 -29.86 -6.85 -16.58
C LYS A 47 -28.37 -6.58 -16.45
N ALA A 48 -27.88 -5.44 -16.95
CA ALA A 48 -26.49 -5.04 -16.82
C ALA A 48 -26.12 -4.72 -15.37
N VAL A 49 -27.02 -4.03 -14.64
CA VAL A 49 -26.85 -3.74 -13.19
C VAL A 49 -26.81 -5.03 -12.38
N LYS A 50 -27.72 -5.97 -12.65
CA LYS A 50 -27.75 -7.27 -11.96
C LYS A 50 -26.47 -8.09 -12.22
N ARG A 51 -25.97 -8.07 -13.47
CA ARG A 51 -24.68 -8.70 -13.81
C ARG A 51 -23.52 -8.04 -13.11
N TYR A 52 -23.50 -6.71 -13.06
CA TYR A 52 -22.45 -5.94 -12.40
C TYR A 52 -22.44 -6.18 -10.89
N ASN A 53 -23.63 -6.13 -10.24
CA ASN A 53 -23.74 -6.43 -8.80
C ASN A 53 -23.33 -7.88 -8.50
N LYS A 54 -23.71 -8.84 -9.35
CA LYS A 54 -23.24 -10.21 -9.23
C LYS A 54 -21.74 -10.33 -9.42
N CYS A 55 -21.13 -9.63 -10.37
CA CYS A 55 -19.68 -9.57 -10.53
C CYS A 55 -18.99 -8.94 -9.33
N ILE A 56 -19.60 -7.95 -8.66
CA ILE A 56 -19.09 -7.35 -7.43
C ILE A 56 -19.25 -8.32 -6.25
N GLU A 57 -20.35 -9.04 -6.16
CA GLU A 57 -20.61 -10.06 -5.13
C GLU A 57 -19.69 -11.29 -5.32
N ASP A 58 -19.49 -11.71 -6.56
CA ASP A 58 -18.61 -12.81 -6.94
C ASP A 58 -17.12 -12.42 -6.88
N SER A 59 -16.80 -11.12 -7.09
CA SER A 59 -15.47 -10.60 -6.81
C SER A 59 -15.34 -10.38 -5.31
N HIS A 60 -14.61 -11.25 -4.62
CA HIS A 60 -14.27 -11.15 -3.21
C HIS A 60 -13.50 -9.87 -2.81
N LEU A 61 -13.45 -8.85 -3.66
CA LEU A 61 -12.57 -7.69 -3.64
C LEU A 61 -13.29 -6.34 -3.43
N SER A 62 -14.42 -6.32 -2.71
CA SER A 62 -15.04 -5.03 -2.36
C SER A 62 -14.37 -4.41 -1.14
N ILE A 63 -13.50 -3.43 -1.34
CA ILE A 63 -13.00 -2.57 -0.27
C ILE A 63 -14.09 -1.55 0.07
N ARG A 64 -14.70 -1.69 1.24
CA ARG A 64 -15.82 -0.85 1.70
C ARG A 64 -15.41 0.15 2.78
N ASN A 65 -14.36 -0.17 3.50
CA ASN A 65 -13.88 0.58 4.65
C ASN A 65 -12.39 0.37 4.88
N ASP A 66 -11.84 1.08 5.86
CA ASP A 66 -10.43 1.00 6.26
C ASP A 66 -10.01 -0.42 6.68
N GLY A 67 -10.91 -1.19 7.29
CA GLY A 67 -10.64 -2.57 7.71
C GLY A 67 -10.42 -3.50 6.51
N ASP A 68 -11.27 -3.37 5.48
CA ASP A 68 -11.10 -4.13 4.24
C ASP A 68 -9.80 -3.73 3.54
N LEU A 69 -9.53 -2.42 3.43
CA LEU A 69 -8.32 -1.91 2.81
C LEU A 69 -7.06 -2.45 3.51
N ARG A 70 -7.02 -2.43 4.86
CA ARG A 70 -5.92 -3.01 5.63
C ARG A 70 -5.73 -4.48 5.34
N ARG A 71 -6.80 -5.28 5.37
CA ARG A 71 -6.74 -6.73 5.14
C ARG A 71 -6.17 -7.07 3.77
N TYR A 72 -6.67 -6.42 2.72
CA TYR A 72 -6.19 -6.65 1.37
C TYR A 72 -4.73 -6.25 1.20
N PHE A 73 -4.36 -5.08 1.71
CA PHE A 73 -2.98 -4.62 1.57
C PHE A 73 -2.00 -5.41 2.43
N THR A 74 -2.40 -5.92 3.59
CA THR A 74 -1.57 -6.85 4.36
C THR A 74 -1.26 -8.11 3.53
N GLN A 75 -2.26 -8.64 2.84
CA GLN A 75 -2.06 -9.77 1.93
C GLN A 75 -1.15 -9.40 0.74
N ILE A 76 -1.41 -8.26 0.09
CA ILE A 76 -0.58 -7.76 -1.02
C ILE A 76 0.89 -7.61 -0.58
N TYR A 77 1.15 -7.07 0.60
CA TYR A 77 2.53 -6.93 1.08
C TYR A 77 3.22 -8.27 1.29
N CYS A 78 2.52 -9.25 1.84
CA CYS A 78 3.07 -10.60 1.99
C CYS A 78 3.40 -11.22 0.63
N GLU A 79 2.54 -11.06 -0.37
CA GLU A 79 2.77 -11.54 -1.73
C GLU A 79 3.92 -10.81 -2.43
N VAL A 80 3.97 -9.49 -2.32
CA VAL A 80 5.05 -8.65 -2.88
C VAL A 80 6.38 -8.99 -2.24
N GLN A 81 6.42 -9.12 -0.92
CA GLN A 81 7.62 -9.52 -0.18
C GLN A 81 8.14 -10.88 -0.64
N LYS A 82 7.23 -11.86 -0.75
CA LYS A 82 7.57 -13.19 -1.24
C LYS A 82 8.08 -13.16 -2.68
N GLU A 83 7.43 -12.42 -3.56
CA GLU A 83 7.86 -12.26 -4.95
C GLU A 83 9.27 -11.66 -5.05
N ILE A 84 9.56 -10.63 -4.27
CA ILE A 84 10.89 -10.01 -4.22
C ILE A 84 11.93 -11.02 -3.74
N GLN A 85 11.62 -11.80 -2.70
CA GLN A 85 12.54 -12.79 -2.12
C GLN A 85 12.73 -14.01 -3.03
N ASP A 86 11.64 -14.58 -3.55
CA ASP A 86 11.67 -15.80 -4.36
C ASP A 86 12.29 -15.56 -5.74
N GLN A 87 11.98 -14.43 -6.37
CA GLN A 87 12.48 -14.09 -7.70
C GLN A 87 13.83 -13.40 -7.68
N GLY A 88 14.28 -12.95 -6.52
CA GLY A 88 15.53 -12.24 -6.37
C GLY A 88 15.61 -11.00 -7.28
N ILE A 89 14.48 -10.30 -7.48
CA ILE A 89 14.37 -9.19 -8.44
C ILE A 89 15.48 -8.17 -8.24
N TYR A 90 15.85 -7.90 -6.99
CA TYR A 90 16.93 -6.96 -6.68
C TYR A 90 18.32 -7.58 -6.65
N ALA A 91 18.44 -8.91 -6.62
CA ALA A 91 19.73 -9.58 -6.62
C ALA A 91 20.48 -9.45 -7.96
N LEU A 92 19.75 -9.23 -9.05
CA LEU A 92 20.30 -8.99 -10.39
C LEU A 92 20.70 -7.54 -10.63
N VAL A 93 20.31 -6.63 -9.73
CA VAL A 93 20.65 -5.21 -9.85
C VAL A 93 22.02 -4.98 -9.23
N ARG A 94 22.85 -4.17 -9.90
CA ARG A 94 24.15 -3.78 -9.36
C ARG A 94 23.99 -3.12 -8.00
N GLN A 95 24.83 -3.48 -7.04
CA GLN A 95 24.74 -3.01 -5.65
C GLN A 95 24.78 -1.49 -5.49
N ASP A 96 25.52 -0.80 -6.35
CA ASP A 96 25.64 0.65 -6.36
C ASP A 96 24.34 1.36 -6.77
N LEU A 97 23.47 0.66 -7.49
CA LEU A 97 22.14 1.15 -7.91
C LEU A 97 21.03 0.84 -6.89
N LEU A 98 21.28 -0.09 -5.96
CA LEU A 98 20.33 -0.46 -4.91
C LEU A 98 20.30 0.59 -3.79
N ASN A 99 19.62 1.69 -4.03
CA ASN A 99 19.37 2.75 -3.05
C ASN A 99 17.86 2.86 -2.74
N GLU A 100 17.49 3.68 -1.75
CA GLU A 100 16.09 3.87 -1.35
C GLU A 100 15.21 4.33 -2.52
N ASP A 101 15.69 5.26 -3.35
CA ASP A 101 14.94 5.80 -4.49
C ASP A 101 14.60 4.71 -5.53
N PHE A 102 15.58 3.85 -5.84
CA PHE A 102 15.36 2.72 -6.75
C PHE A 102 14.31 1.76 -6.19
N ILE A 103 14.46 1.35 -4.92
CA ILE A 103 13.54 0.40 -4.29
C ILE A 103 12.14 1.00 -4.15
N GLN A 104 12.00 2.27 -3.82
CA GLN A 104 10.71 2.96 -3.80
C GLN A 104 10.00 2.90 -5.15
N ARG A 105 10.72 3.12 -6.26
CA ARG A 105 10.15 3.06 -7.61
C ARG A 105 9.66 1.65 -7.94
N GLU A 106 10.51 0.67 -7.73
CA GLU A 106 10.20 -0.73 -8.04
C GLU A 106 9.08 -1.26 -7.14
N LEU A 107 9.10 -0.96 -5.85
CA LEU A 107 8.05 -1.33 -4.91
C LEU A 107 6.70 -0.72 -5.32
N LYS A 108 6.68 0.56 -5.70
CA LYS A 108 5.48 1.22 -6.23
C LYS A 108 4.93 0.46 -7.44
N ASN A 109 5.78 0.14 -8.42
CA ASN A 109 5.39 -0.54 -9.64
C ASN A 109 4.85 -1.95 -9.34
N THR A 110 5.51 -2.68 -8.45
CA THR A 110 5.09 -4.02 -8.03
C THR A 110 3.73 -3.98 -7.33
N ILE A 111 3.51 -3.01 -6.43
CA ILE A 111 2.21 -2.83 -5.77
C ILE A 111 1.11 -2.50 -6.79
N ILE A 112 1.37 -1.59 -7.74
CA ILE A 112 0.40 -1.25 -8.80
C ILE A 112 0.05 -2.49 -9.62
N ASN A 113 1.04 -3.26 -10.04
CA ASN A 113 0.83 -4.49 -10.81
C ASN A 113 -0.02 -5.50 -10.05
N LYS A 114 0.26 -5.70 -8.74
CA LYS A 114 -0.57 -6.57 -7.88
C LYS A 114 -1.99 -6.06 -7.75
N CYS A 115 -2.17 -4.76 -7.54
CA CYS A 115 -3.50 -4.15 -7.50
C CYS A 115 -4.29 -4.39 -8.81
N CYS A 116 -3.64 -4.22 -9.96
CA CYS A 116 -4.25 -4.50 -11.26
C CYS A 116 -4.62 -5.98 -11.42
N GLN A 117 -3.72 -6.90 -11.05
CA GLN A 117 -3.99 -8.35 -11.07
C GLN A 117 -5.19 -8.75 -10.21
N MET A 118 -5.41 -8.03 -9.11
CA MET A 118 -6.53 -8.24 -8.19
C MET A 118 -7.79 -7.45 -8.56
N GLY A 119 -7.82 -6.74 -9.69
CA GLY A 119 -8.96 -5.91 -10.09
C GLY A 119 -9.14 -4.63 -9.24
N LEU A 120 -8.11 -4.19 -8.53
CA LEU A 120 -8.09 -2.98 -7.71
C LEU A 120 -7.56 -1.76 -8.48
N GLU A 121 -7.99 -1.57 -9.72
CA GLU A 121 -7.48 -0.52 -10.63
C GLU A 121 -7.75 0.92 -10.12
N ALA A 122 -8.72 1.10 -9.22
CA ALA A 122 -9.02 2.39 -8.61
C ALA A 122 -8.04 2.81 -7.51
N VAL A 123 -7.10 1.94 -7.14
CA VAL A 123 -6.04 2.24 -6.17
C VAL A 123 -5.05 3.23 -6.79
N LYS A 124 -4.75 4.28 -6.04
CA LYS A 124 -3.70 5.24 -6.40
C LYS A 124 -2.50 5.03 -5.50
N VAL A 125 -1.36 4.85 -6.11
CA VAL A 125 -0.06 4.69 -5.43
C VAL A 125 0.82 5.87 -5.81
N ASP A 126 1.06 6.76 -4.87
CA ASP A 126 1.87 7.96 -5.07
C ASP A 126 3.19 7.82 -4.29
N ARG A 127 4.26 8.35 -4.85
CA ARG A 127 5.61 8.35 -4.27
C ARG A 127 6.00 9.78 -3.87
N GLU A 128 6.80 9.91 -2.79
CA GLU A 128 7.31 11.19 -2.29
C GLU A 128 6.22 12.25 -2.10
N VAL A 129 5.14 11.85 -1.43
CA VAL A 129 4.02 12.76 -1.19
C VAL A 129 4.39 13.80 -0.14
N ALA A 130 4.34 15.06 -0.54
CA ALA A 130 4.55 16.18 0.38
C ALA A 130 3.43 16.22 1.43
N LEU A 131 3.83 16.29 2.68
CA LEU A 131 2.98 16.49 3.85
C LEU A 131 3.09 17.95 4.31
N GLN A 132 2.34 18.30 5.35
CA GLN A 132 2.53 19.58 6.03
C GLN A 132 3.97 19.68 6.55
N ASP A 133 4.52 20.90 6.63
CA ASP A 133 5.88 21.19 7.07
C ASP A 133 7.02 20.68 6.16
N ASN A 134 6.79 20.61 4.85
CA ASN A 134 7.79 20.14 3.88
C ASN A 134 8.31 18.72 4.12
N LYS A 135 7.62 17.92 4.92
CA LYS A 135 7.93 16.50 5.11
C LYS A 135 7.37 15.70 3.94
N ARG A 136 7.98 14.56 3.66
CA ARG A 136 7.52 13.65 2.61
C ARG A 136 7.47 12.24 3.16
N THR A 137 6.40 11.52 2.83
CA THR A 137 6.33 10.07 3.00
C THR A 137 6.77 9.39 1.71
N ASP A 138 7.40 8.24 1.82
CA ASP A 138 7.95 7.53 0.67
C ASP A 138 6.87 7.06 -0.30
N ILE A 139 5.85 6.36 0.21
CA ILE A 139 4.72 5.90 -0.60
C ILE A 139 3.41 6.13 0.17
N LEU A 140 2.42 6.64 -0.54
CA LEU A 140 1.06 6.80 -0.03
C LEU A 140 0.07 6.12 -0.97
N ILE A 141 -0.74 5.21 -0.43
CA ILE A 141 -1.74 4.46 -1.17
C ILE A 141 -3.12 4.95 -0.78
N ARG A 142 -3.93 5.29 -1.77
CA ARG A 142 -5.29 5.81 -1.58
C ARG A 142 -6.30 4.96 -2.33
N TYR A 143 -7.43 4.73 -1.70
CA TYR A 143 -8.57 4.06 -2.31
C TYR A 143 -9.88 4.68 -1.85
N GLY A 144 -10.63 5.22 -2.79
CA GLY A 144 -11.96 5.79 -2.53
C GLY A 144 -11.96 6.81 -1.39
N MET A 145 -12.81 6.57 -0.39
CA MET A 145 -12.97 7.40 0.82
C MET A 145 -12.21 6.85 2.04
N CYS A 146 -11.49 5.74 1.89
CA CYS A 146 -10.70 5.17 2.97
C CYS A 146 -9.56 6.11 3.38
N ASN A 147 -9.19 6.05 4.64
CA ASN A 147 -7.94 6.64 5.08
C ASN A 147 -6.77 5.97 4.34
N PRO A 148 -5.71 6.72 4.00
CA PRO A 148 -4.63 6.17 3.19
C PRO A 148 -3.84 5.09 3.92
N ILE A 149 -3.08 4.31 3.15
CA ILE A 149 -1.99 3.49 3.69
C ILE A 149 -0.70 4.25 3.46
N MET A 150 0.12 4.35 4.49
CA MET A 150 1.41 5.01 4.44
C MET A 150 2.52 3.96 4.51
N ILE A 151 3.50 4.06 3.62
CA ILE A 151 4.69 3.22 3.66
C ILE A 151 5.90 4.13 3.79
N GLU A 152 6.74 3.82 4.76
CA GLU A 152 8.06 4.40 4.94
C GLU A 152 9.10 3.31 4.74
N LEU A 153 10.11 3.57 3.92
CA LEU A 153 11.09 2.61 3.47
C LEU A 153 12.48 2.96 4.01
N LYS A 154 13.22 1.94 4.46
CA LYS A 154 14.61 2.07 4.85
C LYS A 154 15.44 0.87 4.46
N LEU A 155 16.72 1.10 4.21
CA LEU A 155 17.68 0.01 4.03
C LEU A 155 18.18 -0.46 5.39
N LEU A 156 18.36 -1.77 5.54
CA LEU A 156 18.77 -2.37 6.81
C LEU A 156 20.09 -1.77 7.35
N HIS A 157 21.01 -1.43 6.47
CA HIS A 157 22.31 -0.85 6.85
C HIS A 157 22.26 0.64 7.21
N ASN A 158 21.13 1.30 7.06
CA ASN A 158 20.99 2.72 7.35
C ASN A 158 21.15 3.03 8.84
N ASN A 159 21.75 4.17 9.12
CA ASN A 159 22.00 4.61 10.49
C ASN A 159 20.73 4.75 11.33
N GLU A 160 19.60 5.07 10.69
CA GLU A 160 18.28 5.17 11.32
C GLU A 160 17.78 3.82 11.85
N ILE A 161 18.37 2.71 11.41
CA ILE A 161 18.10 1.37 11.93
C ILE A 161 19.23 0.91 12.85
N GLN A 162 20.48 1.11 12.43
CA GLN A 162 21.64 0.55 13.11
C GLN A 162 22.04 1.29 14.40
N GLN A 163 21.75 2.58 14.53
CA GLN A 163 22.14 3.40 15.68
C GLN A 163 20.92 3.75 16.55
N ASN A 164 20.93 3.35 17.84
CA ASN A 164 19.83 3.53 18.77
C ASN A 164 19.34 5.00 18.85
N SER A 165 20.27 5.96 18.94
CA SER A 165 19.91 7.39 19.05
C SER A 165 19.21 7.92 17.79
N LYS A 166 19.63 7.45 16.61
CA LYS A 166 19.02 7.82 15.34
C LYS A 166 17.69 7.11 15.11
N ARG A 167 17.59 5.84 15.53
CA ARG A 167 16.36 5.06 15.47
C ARG A 167 15.24 5.69 16.29
N HIS A 168 15.55 6.11 17.52
CA HIS A 168 14.59 6.80 18.39
C HIS A 168 14.06 8.10 17.78
N LYS A 169 15.00 8.92 17.27
CA LYS A 169 14.66 10.17 16.57
C LYS A 169 13.83 9.95 15.31
N TYR A 170 14.10 8.85 14.61
CA TYR A 170 13.34 8.48 13.42
C TYR A 170 11.94 7.98 13.76
N LYS A 171 11.76 7.24 14.88
CA LYS A 171 10.45 6.86 15.38
C LYS A 171 9.56 8.07 15.65
N GLU A 172 10.10 9.12 16.28
CA GLU A 172 9.37 10.38 16.49
C GLU A 172 8.91 10.99 15.15
N LYS A 173 9.80 11.01 14.15
CA LYS A 173 9.48 11.48 12.79
C LYS A 173 8.38 10.62 12.15
N PHE A 174 8.45 9.31 12.28
CA PHE A 174 7.44 8.40 11.76
C PHE A 174 6.07 8.63 12.40
N ILE A 175 6.02 8.85 13.71
CA ILE A 175 4.80 9.22 14.43
C ILE A 175 4.22 10.55 13.90
N GLN A 176 5.07 11.54 13.61
CA GLN A 176 4.61 12.78 13.00
C GLN A 176 3.98 12.56 11.62
N TYR A 177 4.52 11.61 10.82
CA TYR A 177 3.94 11.23 9.53
C TYR A 177 2.58 10.55 9.70
N ILE A 178 2.45 9.64 10.69
CA ILE A 178 1.17 9.02 11.04
C ILE A 178 0.14 10.09 11.40
N ASN A 179 0.50 11.05 12.25
CA ASN A 179 -0.41 12.11 12.66
C ASN A 179 -0.83 13.03 11.50
N ALA A 180 0.09 13.31 10.58
CA ALA A 180 -0.18 14.16 9.42
C ALA A 180 -1.03 13.48 8.35
N THR A 181 -0.88 12.19 8.15
CA THR A 181 -1.58 11.42 7.10
C THR A 181 -2.85 10.75 7.60
N ASN A 182 -2.95 10.51 8.91
CA ASN A 182 -4.02 9.73 9.54
C ASN A 182 -4.30 8.41 8.78
N PRO A 183 -3.28 7.54 8.60
CA PRO A 183 -3.40 6.37 7.77
C PRO A 183 -4.24 5.30 8.45
N CYS A 184 -4.97 4.51 7.66
CA CYS A 184 -5.61 3.30 8.18
C CYS A 184 -4.60 2.18 8.46
N LEU A 185 -3.45 2.21 7.80
CA LEU A 185 -2.33 1.30 8.00
C LEU A 185 -1.02 2.05 7.76
N SER A 186 -0.07 1.93 8.68
CA SER A 186 1.30 2.39 8.52
C SER A 186 2.21 1.19 8.30
N VAL A 187 3.13 1.29 7.36
CA VAL A 187 4.09 0.22 7.08
C VAL A 187 5.50 0.81 7.16
N PHE A 188 6.31 0.28 8.05
CA PHE A 188 7.73 0.53 8.08
C PHE A 188 8.43 -0.64 7.41
N TRP A 189 8.92 -0.43 6.18
CA TRP A 189 9.43 -1.51 5.35
C TRP A 189 10.95 -1.43 5.21
N VAL A 190 11.63 -2.40 5.75
CA VAL A 190 13.10 -2.49 5.74
C VAL A 190 13.54 -3.47 4.65
N PHE A 191 14.55 -3.07 3.88
CA PHE A 191 15.13 -3.89 2.82
C PHE A 191 16.60 -4.21 3.13
N ASP A 192 16.95 -5.50 3.12
CA ASP A 192 18.33 -5.93 3.18
C ASP A 192 18.90 -6.11 1.77
N VAL A 193 19.77 -5.19 1.39
CA VAL A 193 20.37 -5.10 0.05
C VAL A 193 21.86 -5.47 0.06
N HIS A 194 22.27 -6.40 0.87
CA HIS A 194 23.66 -6.94 0.94
C HIS A 194 24.75 -5.97 1.42
N LYS A 195 24.39 -4.85 2.01
CA LYS A 195 25.38 -3.86 2.50
C LYS A 195 25.77 -4.02 3.97
N GLY A 196 25.46 -5.17 4.58
CA GLY A 196 25.92 -5.50 5.93
C GLY A 196 25.13 -4.83 7.05
N GLY A 197 23.82 -4.97 7.06
CA GLY A 197 22.97 -4.61 8.19
C GLY A 197 22.99 -5.70 9.28
N ASN A 198 22.74 -5.30 10.52
CA ASN A 198 22.62 -6.21 11.64
C ASN A 198 21.13 -6.52 11.90
N TYR A 199 20.77 -7.78 11.77
CA TYR A 199 19.38 -8.24 11.97
C TYR A 199 18.90 -8.05 13.42
N SER A 200 19.78 -8.15 14.42
CA SER A 200 19.39 -7.87 15.81
C SER A 200 18.89 -6.44 15.99
N LYS A 201 19.39 -5.50 15.18
CA LYS A 201 18.90 -4.11 15.19
C LYS A 201 17.54 -3.95 14.54
N PHE A 202 17.19 -4.82 13.61
CA PHE A 202 15.83 -4.90 13.09
C PHE A 202 14.86 -5.45 14.15
N ASP A 203 15.26 -6.46 14.91
CA ASP A 203 14.41 -7.00 15.99
C ASP A 203 14.15 -5.95 17.07
N GLU A 204 15.19 -5.17 17.44
CA GLU A 204 15.03 -4.02 18.35
C GLU A 204 14.07 -2.97 17.77
N LEU A 205 14.19 -2.65 16.48
CA LEU A 205 13.28 -1.74 15.78
C LEU A 205 11.84 -2.24 15.85
N LYS A 206 11.61 -3.51 15.52
CA LYS A 206 10.30 -4.13 15.53
C LYS A 206 9.65 -4.05 16.92
N GLU A 207 10.43 -4.28 17.97
CA GLU A 207 9.98 -4.15 19.35
C GLU A 207 9.63 -2.70 19.72
N GLU A 208 10.43 -1.72 19.27
CA GLU A 208 10.16 -0.31 19.51
C GLU A 208 8.85 0.18 18.85
N TYR A 209 8.44 -0.41 17.73
CA TYR A 209 7.26 0.02 16.95
C TYR A 209 5.99 -0.78 17.28
N LYS A 210 6.06 -1.83 18.10
CA LYS A 210 4.94 -2.74 18.38
C LYS A 210 3.71 -2.05 18.98
N ASP A 211 3.92 -0.97 19.73
CA ASP A 211 2.84 -0.23 20.39
C ASP A 211 2.16 0.79 19.47
N LEU A 212 2.67 0.99 18.25
CA LEU A 212 2.05 1.89 17.28
C LEU A 212 0.84 1.21 16.64
N HIS A 213 -0.31 1.81 16.85
CA HIS A 213 -1.57 1.26 16.37
C HIS A 213 -1.62 1.14 14.84
N TYR A 214 -2.07 0.01 14.33
CA TYR A 214 -2.11 -0.31 12.90
C TYR A 214 -0.78 -0.07 12.17
N THR A 215 0.32 -0.45 12.81
CA THR A 215 1.66 -0.37 12.22
C THR A 215 2.22 -1.77 11.96
N LEU A 216 2.69 -1.99 10.74
CA LEU A 216 3.44 -3.19 10.35
C LEU A 216 4.91 -2.82 10.18
N VAL A 217 5.79 -3.66 10.72
CA VAL A 217 7.23 -3.58 10.49
C VAL A 217 7.65 -4.80 9.70
N LEU A 218 8.11 -4.58 8.47
CA LEU A 218 8.45 -5.64 7.52
C LEU A 218 9.93 -5.62 7.21
N LEU A 219 10.53 -6.80 7.03
CA LEU A 219 11.89 -6.97 6.53
C LEU A 219 11.86 -7.84 5.28
N THR A 220 12.38 -7.33 4.18
CA THR A 220 12.54 -8.07 2.93
C THR A 220 14.02 -8.29 2.68
N ASP A 221 14.41 -9.57 2.60
CA ASP A 221 15.74 -9.98 2.17
C ASP A 221 15.77 -9.96 0.63
N CYS A 222 16.64 -9.12 0.07
CA CYS A 222 16.81 -9.02 -1.38
C CYS A 222 17.87 -10.01 -1.91
N LYS A 223 18.36 -10.92 -1.06
CA LYS A 223 19.33 -11.95 -1.42
C LYS A 223 18.64 -13.09 -2.15
N CYS A 224 19.16 -13.42 -3.30
CA CYS A 224 18.71 -14.60 -4.02
C CYS A 224 19.41 -15.85 -3.46
N SER A 225 18.67 -16.68 -2.76
CA SER A 225 19.18 -17.94 -2.17
C SER A 225 19.78 -18.92 -3.20
N SER A 226 19.44 -18.75 -4.49
CA SER A 226 19.93 -19.61 -5.59
C SER A 226 21.25 -19.13 -6.21
N ILE A 227 21.71 -17.92 -5.97
CA ILE A 227 22.97 -17.40 -6.54
C ILE A 227 24.19 -17.77 -5.65
N GLU A 228 24.02 -17.95 -4.36
CA GLU A 228 25.11 -18.33 -3.46
C GLU A 228 25.65 -19.76 -3.67
N THR A 229 24.90 -20.63 -4.31
CA THR A 229 25.33 -22.03 -4.55
C THR A 229 26.11 -22.24 -5.84
N GLY A 230 26.21 -21.23 -6.74
CA GLY A 230 26.78 -21.37 -8.08
C GLY A 230 28.20 -20.82 -8.29
N ILE A 231 28.73 -19.99 -7.41
CA ILE A 231 30.01 -19.25 -7.66
C ILE A 231 31.19 -19.80 -6.82
N GLY A 232 31.00 -20.82 -6.02
CA GLY A 232 31.97 -21.32 -5.04
C GLY A 232 32.79 -22.53 -5.43
N LYS A 233 32.80 -23.01 -6.66
CA LYS A 233 33.58 -24.21 -7.04
C LYS A 233 34.18 -24.16 -8.44
N ASN A 234 35.06 -23.21 -8.69
CA ASN A 234 36.07 -23.35 -9.74
C ASN A 234 37.30 -22.52 -9.38
N ASN A 235 38.06 -22.98 -8.41
CA ASN A 235 39.46 -22.69 -8.25
C ASN A 235 40.12 -23.92 -7.63
N SER A 236 40.57 -24.79 -8.47
CA SER A 236 41.70 -25.72 -8.24
C SER A 236 42.37 -26.03 -9.56
#